data_26dcdb484fccfcb74002ae746e180cd4
#
_entry.id   26dcdb484fccfcb74002ae746e180cd4
#
_cell.length_a   1.000
_cell.length_b   1.000
_cell.length_c   1.000
_cell.angle_alpha   90.00
_cell.angle_beta   90.00
_cell.angle_gamma   90.00
#
_symmetry.space_group_name_H-M   'P 1'
#
loop_
_entity.id
_entity.type
_entity.pdbx_description
1 polymer ?
#
loop_
_entity_poly.entity_id
_entity_poly.type
_entity_poly.pdbx_seq_one_letter_code
_entity_poly.pdbx_strand_id
1 'polypeptide(L)'
;GVNAEYGDRLFGRMTGEIRYRRRIMSYSPEVYSRVQKLYEERRSRALTDLEGRIGQAKEQVPGLAPVEEVLGATGVRVMEAIKKKDGGKALETVRRENEELVERRKVLLRNAGFPEDFCDPRFLCPRCGDTGYREGRRCTCLKEALYEAQAELSGLGRLLKSQNFENFQTHYYSDREEAGRLRDFCQEYARKGIKEGQNLLLMGATGLGKTHLSTAIAGAAMRAEFSVIYESAPNILADFQYEQFGRGYSDRTPVRTDKYFGADLLIIDDLGSEMSNQFTVSVIYNLLNTRLNQGLST
;
A
#
# COMPACT_ATOMS: atom_id res chain seq x y z
N GLY A 1 -20.11 35.38 -25.95
CA GLY A 1 -18.72 35.30 -25.50
C GLY A 1 -18.56 35.10 -24.00
N VAL A 2 -19.66 34.92 -23.22
CA VAL A 2 -19.57 34.82 -21.75
C VAL A 2 -19.79 33.38 -21.25
N ASN A 3 -20.23 32.46 -22.12
CA ASN A 3 -20.53 31.06 -21.71
C ASN A 3 -19.37 30.06 -21.87
N ALA A 4 -18.29 30.41 -22.57
CA ALA A 4 -17.13 29.54 -22.75
C ALA A 4 -16.16 29.59 -21.55
N GLU A 5 -15.99 30.75 -20.94
CA GLU A 5 -15.09 30.89 -19.76
C GLU A 5 -15.64 30.27 -18.47
N TYR A 6 -16.96 30.10 -18.34
CA TYR A 6 -17.56 29.46 -17.16
C TYR A 6 -17.46 27.92 -17.23
N GLY A 7 -17.49 27.35 -18.42
CA GLY A 7 -17.31 25.92 -18.65
C GLY A 7 -15.92 25.42 -18.28
N ASP A 8 -14.89 26.16 -18.70
CA ASP A 8 -13.48 25.76 -18.46
C ASP A 8 -13.06 25.88 -17.00
N ARG A 9 -13.62 26.84 -16.25
CA ARG A 9 -13.33 26.95 -14.79
C ARG A 9 -14.02 25.86 -13.95
N LEU A 10 -15.20 25.40 -14.36
CA LEU A 10 -15.90 24.30 -13.70
C LEU A 10 -15.24 22.94 -14.04
N PHE A 11 -14.85 22.74 -15.30
CA PHE A 11 -14.17 21.51 -15.74
C PHE A 11 -12.76 21.40 -15.13
N GLY A 12 -12.01 22.49 -15.05
CA GLY A 12 -10.69 22.55 -14.39
C GLY A 12 -10.75 22.29 -12.89
N ARG A 13 -11.79 22.74 -12.19
CA ARG A 13 -12.00 22.47 -10.76
C ARG A 13 -12.41 21.02 -10.52
N MET A 14 -13.32 20.45 -11.33
CA MET A 14 -13.74 19.04 -11.20
C MET A 14 -12.59 18.08 -11.48
N THR A 15 -11.75 18.34 -12.48
CA THR A 15 -10.56 17.50 -12.77
C THR A 15 -9.49 17.63 -11.67
N GLY A 16 -9.32 18.81 -11.07
CA GLY A 16 -8.42 19.03 -9.95
C GLY A 16 -8.88 18.32 -8.65
N GLU A 17 -10.18 18.36 -8.33
CA GLU A 17 -10.74 17.68 -7.16
C GLU A 17 -10.78 16.15 -7.33
N ILE A 18 -11.03 15.64 -8.54
CA ILE A 18 -10.97 14.22 -8.86
C ILE A 18 -9.52 13.72 -8.78
N ARG A 19 -8.54 14.49 -9.28
CA ARG A 19 -7.10 14.20 -9.13
C ARG A 19 -6.65 14.26 -7.67
N TYR A 20 -7.16 15.19 -6.86
CA TYR A 20 -6.82 15.30 -5.45
C TYR A 20 -7.40 14.15 -4.62
N ARG A 21 -8.65 13.73 -4.86
CA ARG A 21 -9.25 12.55 -4.21
C ARG A 21 -8.57 11.23 -4.62
N ARG A 22 -8.11 11.07 -5.88
CA ARG A 22 -7.32 9.90 -6.31
C ARG A 22 -5.97 9.83 -5.62
N ARG A 23 -5.34 10.96 -5.28
CA ARG A 23 -4.05 11.00 -4.57
C ARG A 23 -4.10 10.47 -3.13
N ILE A 24 -5.30 10.30 -2.55
CA ILE A 24 -5.48 9.78 -1.19
C ILE A 24 -5.52 8.25 -1.16
N MET A 25 -5.82 7.59 -2.29
CA MET A 25 -5.90 6.12 -2.39
C MET A 25 -5.03 5.62 -3.56
N SER A 26 -3.72 5.66 -3.39
CA SER A 26 -2.76 5.20 -4.40
C SER A 26 -2.73 3.68 -4.61
N TYR A 27 -3.35 2.90 -3.75
CA TYR A 27 -3.46 1.45 -3.86
C TYR A 27 -4.93 1.01 -4.00
N SER A 28 -5.17 -0.19 -4.53
CA SER A 28 -6.53 -0.72 -4.61
C SER A 28 -7.13 -0.94 -3.20
N PRO A 29 -8.46 -0.89 -3.05
CA PRO A 29 -9.13 -1.19 -1.78
C PRO A 29 -8.78 -2.57 -1.23
N GLU A 30 -8.51 -3.53 -2.10
CA GLU A 30 -8.10 -4.89 -1.74
C GLU A 30 -6.72 -4.93 -1.09
N VAL A 31 -5.75 -4.18 -1.63
CA VAL A 31 -4.42 -4.01 -1.03
C VAL A 31 -4.52 -3.40 0.37
N TYR A 32 -5.31 -2.33 0.51
CA TYR A 32 -5.52 -1.70 1.82
C TYR A 32 -6.18 -2.64 2.82
N SER A 33 -7.24 -3.34 2.45
CA SER A 33 -7.95 -4.28 3.32
C SER A 33 -7.03 -5.39 3.80
N ARG A 34 -6.21 -5.95 2.90
CA ARG A 34 -5.24 -7.00 3.24
C ARG A 34 -4.19 -6.51 4.24
N VAL A 35 -3.64 -5.32 4.00
CA VAL A 35 -2.62 -4.74 4.89
C VAL A 35 -3.23 -4.32 6.23
N GLN A 36 -4.42 -3.76 6.24
CA GLN A 36 -5.13 -3.42 7.47
C GLN A 36 -5.33 -4.65 8.35
N LYS A 37 -5.83 -5.75 7.77
CA LYS A 37 -5.99 -7.03 8.49
C LYS A 37 -4.66 -7.54 9.05
N LEU A 38 -3.57 -7.45 8.28
CA LEU A 38 -2.24 -7.83 8.74
C LEU A 38 -1.80 -7.01 9.97
N TYR A 39 -2.05 -5.70 9.98
CA TYR A 39 -1.69 -4.83 11.10
C TYR A 39 -2.57 -5.07 12.33
N GLU A 40 -3.85 -5.30 12.15
CA GLU A 40 -4.77 -5.70 13.22
C GLU A 40 -4.32 -7.01 13.88
N GLU A 41 -3.96 -8.02 13.08
CA GLU A 41 -3.44 -9.29 13.57
C GLU A 41 -2.11 -9.13 14.32
N ARG A 42 -1.15 -8.35 13.79
CA ARG A 42 0.14 -8.09 14.45
C ARG A 42 -0.07 -7.42 15.81
N ARG A 43 -0.90 -6.40 15.85
CA ARG A 43 -1.19 -5.66 17.06
C ARG A 43 -1.94 -6.51 18.09
N SER A 44 -2.93 -7.29 17.66
CA SER A 44 -3.66 -8.21 18.54
C SER A 44 -2.71 -9.23 19.18
N ARG A 45 -1.82 -9.85 18.38
CA ARG A 45 -0.82 -10.79 18.92
C ARG A 45 0.11 -10.13 19.95
N ALA A 46 0.60 -8.91 19.67
CA ALA A 46 1.48 -8.19 20.59
C ALA A 46 0.78 -7.85 21.90
N LEU A 47 -0.51 -7.50 21.86
CA LEU A 47 -1.30 -7.20 23.05
C LEU A 47 -1.65 -8.47 23.85
N THR A 48 -2.01 -9.56 23.18
CA THR A 48 -2.26 -10.87 23.86
C THR A 48 -0.99 -11.40 24.52
N ASP A 49 0.18 -11.28 23.86
CA ASP A 49 1.46 -11.63 24.46
C ASP A 49 1.77 -10.75 25.68
N LEU A 50 1.50 -9.45 25.60
CA LEU A 50 1.65 -8.52 26.71
C LEU A 50 0.75 -8.90 27.90
N GLU A 51 -0.52 -9.18 27.66
CA GLU A 51 -1.48 -9.60 28.70
C GLU A 51 -1.00 -10.88 29.39
N GLY A 52 -0.51 -11.86 28.65
CA GLY A 52 0.08 -13.08 29.21
C GLY A 52 1.29 -12.81 30.09
N ARG A 53 2.22 -11.94 29.66
CA ARG A 53 3.41 -11.56 30.43
C ARG A 53 3.04 -10.76 31.69
N ILE A 54 2.09 -9.85 31.60
CA ILE A 54 1.57 -9.11 32.78
C ILE A 54 0.92 -10.08 33.75
N GLY A 55 0.12 -11.06 33.27
CA GLY A 55 -0.47 -12.11 34.12
C GLY A 55 0.59 -12.90 34.85
N GLN A 56 1.61 -13.41 34.17
CA GLN A 56 2.74 -14.11 34.77
C GLN A 56 3.48 -13.26 35.80
N ALA A 57 3.74 -12.00 35.48
CA ALA A 57 4.44 -11.10 36.40
C ALA A 57 3.61 -10.78 37.66
N LYS A 58 2.29 -10.61 37.54
CA LYS A 58 1.39 -10.37 38.69
C LYS A 58 1.38 -11.54 39.66
N GLU A 59 1.51 -12.77 39.19
CA GLU A 59 1.56 -13.95 40.04
C GLU A 59 2.90 -14.07 40.81
N GLN A 60 4.00 -13.63 40.20
CA GLN A 60 5.35 -13.86 40.70
C GLN A 60 5.97 -12.62 41.39
N VAL A 61 5.45 -11.42 41.16
CA VAL A 61 6.02 -10.17 41.68
C VAL A 61 5.07 -9.53 42.71
N PRO A 62 5.37 -9.63 43.99
CA PRO A 62 4.55 -9.02 45.04
C PRO A 62 4.41 -7.51 44.88
N GLY A 63 3.15 -7.01 44.92
CA GLY A 63 2.84 -5.59 44.79
C GLY A 63 2.75 -5.06 43.34
N LEU A 64 2.96 -5.90 42.35
CA LEU A 64 2.82 -5.50 40.93
C LEU A 64 1.34 -5.35 40.49
N ALA A 65 0.47 -6.22 41.01
CA ALA A 65 -0.95 -6.24 40.57
C ALA A 65 -1.65 -4.87 40.73
N PRO A 66 -1.59 -4.16 41.87
CA PRO A 66 -2.23 -2.86 41.98
C PRO A 66 -1.60 -1.78 41.11
N VAL A 67 -0.31 -1.88 40.78
CA VAL A 67 0.37 -0.96 39.86
C VAL A 67 -0.15 -1.16 38.43
N GLU A 68 -0.24 -2.40 37.97
CA GLU A 68 -0.75 -2.74 36.64
C GLU A 68 -2.24 -2.44 36.50
N GLU A 69 -3.04 -2.53 37.53
CA GLU A 69 -4.45 -2.17 37.53
C GLU A 69 -4.62 -0.66 37.24
N VAL A 70 -3.88 0.19 37.93
CA VAL A 70 -3.93 1.63 37.70
C VAL A 70 -3.35 2.02 36.34
N LEU A 71 -2.24 1.39 35.91
CA LEU A 71 -1.67 1.60 34.59
C LEU A 71 -2.64 1.18 33.49
N GLY A 72 -3.34 0.06 33.62
CA GLY A 72 -4.36 -0.39 32.68
C GLY A 72 -5.55 0.57 32.56
N ALA A 73 -5.89 1.28 33.64
CA ALA A 73 -6.95 2.28 33.65
C ALA A 73 -6.51 3.66 33.11
N THR A 74 -5.26 3.83 32.70
CA THR A 74 -4.73 5.15 32.25
C THR A 74 -5.56 5.77 31.12
N GLY A 75 -6.03 4.99 30.15
CA GLY A 75 -6.86 5.48 29.04
C GLY A 75 -8.17 6.12 29.53
N VAL A 76 -8.83 5.48 30.48
CA VAL A 76 -10.08 5.99 31.09
C VAL A 76 -9.79 7.27 31.87
N ARG A 77 -8.71 7.29 32.67
CA ARG A 77 -8.29 8.46 33.47
C ARG A 77 -7.95 9.67 32.57
N VAL A 78 -7.31 9.47 31.44
CA VAL A 78 -7.03 10.51 30.45
C VAL A 78 -8.34 11.06 29.88
N MET A 79 -9.30 10.20 29.49
CA MET A 79 -10.60 10.63 28.97
C MET A 79 -11.40 11.43 29.99
N GLU A 80 -11.37 11.05 31.25
CA GLU A 80 -12.00 11.79 32.35
C GLU A 80 -11.30 13.15 32.60
N ALA A 81 -9.97 13.19 32.53
CA ALA A 81 -9.20 14.43 32.70
C ALA A 81 -9.54 15.44 31.59
N ILE A 82 -9.69 15.02 30.33
CA ILE A 82 -10.05 15.89 29.21
C ILE A 82 -11.45 16.53 29.41
N LYS A 83 -12.38 15.82 30.04
CA LYS A 83 -13.75 16.32 30.31
C LYS A 83 -13.81 17.36 31.42
N LYS A 84 -12.79 17.52 32.23
CA LYS A 84 -12.76 18.49 33.35
C LYS A 84 -12.54 19.90 32.82
N LYS A 85 -13.09 20.90 33.54
CA LYS A 85 -12.99 22.33 33.17
C LYS A 85 -11.53 22.85 33.13
N ASP A 86 -10.63 22.21 33.94
CA ASP A 86 -9.18 22.43 33.97
C ASP A 86 -8.40 21.24 33.35
N GLY A 87 -8.86 20.76 32.20
CA GLY A 87 -8.37 19.54 31.56
C GLY A 87 -6.84 19.48 31.36
N GLY A 88 -6.19 20.61 31.12
CA GLY A 88 -4.72 20.67 31.00
C GLY A 88 -3.97 20.29 32.28
N LYS A 89 -4.39 20.84 33.43
CA LYS A 89 -3.79 20.50 34.74
C LYS A 89 -4.11 19.06 35.16
N ALA A 90 -5.34 18.62 34.88
CA ALA A 90 -5.73 17.24 35.15
C ALA A 90 -4.94 16.22 34.35
N LEU A 91 -4.68 16.50 33.05
CA LEU A 91 -3.83 15.68 32.21
C LEU A 91 -2.38 15.61 32.69
N GLU A 92 -1.81 16.75 33.13
CA GLU A 92 -0.45 16.79 33.64
C GLU A 92 -0.33 15.96 34.95
N THR A 93 -1.34 16.00 35.81
CA THR A 93 -1.40 15.17 37.01
C THR A 93 -1.43 13.67 36.64
N VAL A 94 -2.30 13.25 35.73
CA VAL A 94 -2.39 11.86 35.27
C VAL A 94 -1.05 11.42 34.67
N ARG A 95 -0.39 12.27 33.89
CA ARG A 95 0.90 11.99 33.28
C ARG A 95 1.98 11.73 34.34
N ARG A 96 2.13 12.63 35.31
CA ARG A 96 3.12 12.47 36.37
C ARG A 96 2.90 11.21 37.21
N GLU A 97 1.64 10.95 37.61
CA GLU A 97 1.30 9.74 38.35
C GLU A 97 1.61 8.47 37.53
N ASN A 98 1.36 8.51 36.23
CA ASN A 98 1.66 7.39 35.34
C ASN A 98 3.17 7.16 35.20
N GLU A 99 3.99 8.23 35.12
CA GLU A 99 5.45 8.14 35.10
C GLU A 99 5.98 7.53 36.38
N GLU A 100 5.45 7.94 37.54
CA GLU A 100 5.80 7.38 38.87
C GLU A 100 5.44 5.89 38.96
N LEU A 101 4.27 5.49 38.45
CA LEU A 101 3.84 4.10 38.47
C LEU A 101 4.69 3.23 37.51
N VAL A 102 5.07 3.74 36.36
CA VAL A 102 5.96 3.04 35.41
C VAL A 102 7.32 2.81 36.05
N GLU A 103 7.88 3.80 36.76
CA GLU A 103 9.16 3.64 37.46
C GLU A 103 9.05 2.64 38.61
N ARG A 104 7.97 2.72 39.41
CA ARG A 104 7.69 1.73 40.45
C ARG A 104 7.57 0.30 39.88
N ARG A 105 6.92 0.14 38.75
CA ARG A 105 6.81 -1.15 38.04
C ARG A 105 8.19 -1.72 37.69
N LYS A 106 9.08 -0.90 37.13
CA LYS A 106 10.45 -1.32 36.78
C LYS A 106 11.22 -1.80 37.99
N VAL A 107 11.14 -1.05 39.11
CA VAL A 107 11.81 -1.43 40.39
C VAL A 107 11.28 -2.78 40.90
N LEU A 108 9.97 -2.99 40.88
CA LEU A 108 9.36 -4.24 41.33
C LEU A 108 9.80 -5.42 40.46
N LEU A 109 9.79 -5.26 39.14
CA LEU A 109 10.24 -6.28 38.20
C LEU A 109 11.71 -6.63 38.38
N ARG A 110 12.60 -5.61 38.50
CA ARG A 110 14.03 -5.81 38.73
C ARG A 110 14.30 -6.56 40.01
N ASN A 111 13.64 -6.19 41.11
CA ASN A 111 13.80 -6.83 42.43
C ASN A 111 13.36 -8.30 42.43
N ALA A 112 12.44 -8.66 41.52
CA ALA A 112 11.98 -10.03 41.36
C ALA A 112 12.76 -10.81 40.27
N GLY A 113 13.81 -10.21 39.67
CA GLY A 113 14.66 -10.87 38.67
C GLY A 113 14.08 -10.83 37.25
N PHE A 114 13.05 -10.04 37.01
CA PHE A 114 12.49 -9.80 35.64
C PHE A 114 13.19 -8.62 34.97
N PRO A 115 13.25 -8.63 33.60
CA PRO A 115 13.63 -7.43 32.84
C PRO A 115 12.68 -6.26 33.12
N GLU A 116 13.21 -5.04 33.17
CA GLU A 116 12.42 -3.84 33.46
C GLU A 116 11.30 -3.58 32.45
N ASP A 117 11.53 -4.02 31.19
CA ASP A 117 10.62 -3.92 30.05
C ASP A 117 9.73 -5.16 29.87
N PHE A 118 9.71 -6.09 30.84
CA PHE A 118 8.96 -7.33 30.74
C PHE A 118 7.47 -7.12 30.51
N CYS A 119 6.90 -6.08 31.10
CA CYS A 119 5.51 -5.66 30.94
C CYS A 119 5.32 -4.54 29.91
N ASP A 120 6.26 -4.36 28.98
CA ASP A 120 6.10 -3.42 27.87
C ASP A 120 5.65 -4.13 26.60
N PRO A 121 4.84 -3.48 25.73
CA PRO A 121 4.38 -4.08 24.50
C PRO A 121 5.53 -4.30 23.51
N ARG A 122 5.58 -5.49 22.90
CA ARG A 122 6.60 -5.88 21.91
C ARG A 122 6.01 -5.84 20.51
N PHE A 123 5.95 -4.64 19.95
CA PHE A 123 5.49 -4.44 18.58
C PHE A 123 6.56 -4.81 17.55
N LEU A 124 6.14 -5.36 16.41
CA LEU A 124 7.03 -5.71 15.30
C LEU A 124 7.72 -4.45 14.73
N CYS A 125 6.99 -3.35 14.64
CA CYS A 125 7.55 -2.04 14.30
C CYS A 125 7.59 -1.14 15.54
N PRO A 126 8.74 -0.97 16.20
CA PRO A 126 8.83 -0.12 17.40
C PRO A 126 8.61 1.37 17.10
N ARG A 127 8.77 1.80 15.81
CA ARG A 127 8.60 3.21 15.41
C ARG A 127 7.15 3.67 15.46
N CYS A 128 6.21 2.81 15.09
CA CYS A 128 4.79 3.16 15.03
C CYS A 128 3.90 2.32 15.95
N GLY A 129 4.46 1.35 16.70
CA GLY A 129 3.68 0.44 17.53
C GLY A 129 2.65 -0.35 16.73
N ASP A 130 3.04 -0.82 15.54
CA ASP A 130 2.19 -1.55 14.58
C ASP A 130 0.87 -0.84 14.22
N THR A 131 0.85 0.51 14.29
CA THR A 131 -0.27 1.32 13.80
C THR A 131 -0.15 1.63 12.30
N GLY A 132 1.05 1.49 11.74
CA GLY A 132 1.36 1.90 10.37
C GLY A 132 1.52 3.40 10.16
N TYR A 133 1.28 4.23 11.19
CA TYR A 133 1.33 5.69 11.08
C TYR A 133 2.15 6.32 12.20
N ARG A 134 2.81 7.42 11.89
CA ARG A 134 3.52 8.27 12.84
C ARG A 134 3.30 9.72 12.48
N GLU A 135 2.82 10.53 13.43
CA GLU A 135 2.58 11.97 13.24
C GLU A 135 1.72 12.29 11.99
N GLY A 136 0.68 11.48 11.75
CA GLY A 136 -0.20 11.62 10.59
C GLY A 136 0.40 11.17 9.25
N ARG A 137 1.64 10.65 9.23
CA ARG A 137 2.31 10.15 8.02
C ARG A 137 2.43 8.63 8.03
N ARG A 138 2.44 8.01 6.86
CA ARG A 138 2.68 6.57 6.73
C ARG A 138 4.09 6.21 7.21
N CYS A 139 4.17 5.22 8.10
CA CYS A 139 5.44 4.64 8.52
C CYS A 139 6.08 3.85 7.37
N THR A 140 7.40 3.73 7.36
CA THR A 140 8.12 2.93 6.38
C THR A 140 7.63 1.47 6.32
N CYS A 141 7.34 0.87 7.48
CA CYS A 141 6.81 -0.49 7.55
C CYS A 141 5.45 -0.63 6.83
N LEU A 142 4.57 0.39 6.88
CA LEU A 142 3.31 0.39 6.15
C LEU A 142 3.52 0.52 4.64
N LYS A 143 4.48 1.35 4.21
CA LYS A 143 4.83 1.48 2.79
C LYS A 143 5.34 0.16 2.22
N GLU A 144 6.20 -0.53 2.95
CA GLU A 144 6.72 -1.84 2.58
C GLU A 144 5.60 -2.89 2.53
N ALA A 145 4.73 -2.94 3.53
CA ALA A 145 3.61 -3.88 3.55
C ALA A 145 2.63 -3.65 2.38
N LEU A 146 2.36 -2.39 2.03
CA LEU A 146 1.52 -2.03 0.87
C LEU A 146 2.19 -2.46 -0.44
N TYR A 147 3.49 -2.20 -0.58
CA TYR A 147 4.27 -2.66 -1.74
C TYR A 147 4.23 -4.19 -1.89
N GLU A 148 4.51 -4.92 -0.81
CA GLU A 148 4.48 -6.38 -0.81
C GLU A 148 3.10 -6.94 -1.15
N ALA A 149 2.04 -6.40 -0.53
CA ALA A 149 0.67 -6.83 -0.80
C ALA A 149 0.26 -6.57 -2.26
N GLN A 150 0.64 -5.42 -2.82
CA GLN A 150 0.37 -5.12 -4.22
C GLN A 150 1.17 -6.02 -5.16
N ALA A 151 2.44 -6.27 -4.87
CA ALA A 151 3.30 -7.16 -5.64
C ALA A 151 2.75 -8.60 -5.67
N GLU A 152 2.24 -9.09 -4.55
CA GLU A 152 1.60 -10.41 -4.48
C GLU A 152 0.30 -10.47 -5.26
N LEU A 153 -0.58 -9.46 -5.08
CA LEU A 153 -1.88 -9.40 -5.78
C LEU A 153 -1.73 -9.24 -7.30
N SER A 154 -0.67 -8.58 -7.75
CA SER A 154 -0.35 -8.46 -9.18
C SER A 154 0.29 -9.72 -9.78
N GLY A 155 0.59 -10.74 -8.98
CA GLY A 155 1.31 -11.93 -9.45
C GLY A 155 2.81 -11.70 -9.74
N LEU A 156 3.31 -10.48 -9.56
CA LEU A 156 4.69 -10.09 -9.87
C LEU A 156 5.71 -10.38 -8.76
N GLY A 157 5.27 -10.82 -7.58
CA GLY A 157 6.11 -10.87 -6.38
C GLY A 157 7.46 -11.59 -6.55
N ARG A 158 7.53 -12.65 -7.37
CA ARG A 158 8.77 -13.34 -7.70
C ARG A 158 9.59 -12.57 -8.75
N LEU A 159 8.94 -12.04 -9.77
CA LEU A 159 9.60 -11.34 -10.89
C LEU A 159 10.25 -10.04 -10.43
N LEU A 160 9.61 -9.29 -9.54
CA LEU A 160 10.13 -8.03 -8.99
C LEU A 160 11.48 -8.18 -8.26
N LYS A 161 11.78 -9.39 -7.75
CA LYS A 161 13.08 -9.67 -7.11
C LYS A 161 14.22 -9.79 -8.12
N SER A 162 13.95 -10.30 -9.31
CA SER A 162 14.95 -10.57 -10.35
C SER A 162 14.89 -9.59 -11.51
N GLN A 163 13.74 -9.00 -11.80
CA GLN A 163 13.52 -8.10 -12.93
C GLN A 163 13.29 -6.66 -12.40
N ASN A 164 14.40 -5.97 -12.17
CA ASN A 164 14.44 -4.57 -11.77
C ASN A 164 15.48 -3.83 -12.60
N PHE A 165 15.58 -2.51 -12.50
CA PHE A 165 16.53 -1.71 -13.27
C PHE A 165 17.98 -2.00 -12.94
N GLU A 166 18.28 -2.41 -11.69
CA GLU A 166 19.64 -2.75 -11.26
C GLU A 166 20.11 -4.08 -11.88
N ASN A 167 19.18 -5.03 -12.07
CA ASN A 167 19.46 -6.33 -12.66
C ASN A 167 19.36 -6.35 -14.19
N PHE A 168 19.00 -5.23 -14.83
CA PHE A 168 18.97 -5.12 -16.27
C PHE A 168 20.40 -5.00 -16.83
N GLN A 169 20.90 -6.10 -17.37
CA GLN A 169 22.29 -6.21 -17.78
C GLN A 169 22.47 -5.90 -19.27
N THR A 170 23.07 -4.77 -19.57
CA THR A 170 23.27 -4.30 -20.94
C THR A 170 24.27 -5.13 -21.75
N HIS A 171 25.13 -5.94 -21.09
CA HIS A 171 26.16 -6.73 -21.78
C HIS A 171 25.61 -7.86 -22.65
N TYR A 172 24.33 -8.22 -22.51
CA TYR A 172 23.65 -9.19 -23.38
C TYR A 172 23.23 -8.60 -24.73
N TYR A 173 23.30 -7.28 -24.90
CA TYR A 173 22.85 -6.59 -26.10
C TYR A 173 24.04 -6.29 -27.03
N SER A 174 23.79 -6.35 -28.36
CA SER A 174 24.76 -5.97 -29.37
C SER A 174 25.14 -4.49 -29.28
N ASP A 175 24.16 -3.63 -29.08
CA ASP A 175 24.35 -2.22 -28.74
C ASP A 175 24.08 -1.98 -27.24
N ARG A 176 25.16 -1.95 -26.47
CA ARG A 176 25.13 -1.77 -25.01
C ARG A 176 24.72 -0.35 -24.62
N GLU A 177 25.08 0.64 -25.43
CA GLU A 177 24.76 2.04 -25.15
C GLU A 177 23.28 2.30 -25.39
N GLU A 178 22.72 1.77 -26.47
CA GLU A 178 21.29 1.87 -26.74
C GLU A 178 20.46 1.17 -25.66
N ALA A 179 20.85 -0.04 -25.26
CA ALA A 179 20.20 -0.76 -24.14
C ALA A 179 20.28 0.01 -22.83
N GLY A 180 21.39 0.70 -22.56
CA GLY A 180 21.56 1.59 -21.42
C GLY A 180 20.60 2.80 -21.49
N ARG A 181 20.56 3.48 -22.63
CA ARG A 181 19.64 4.61 -22.85
C ARG A 181 18.16 4.19 -22.69
N LEU A 182 17.80 3.02 -23.21
CA LEU A 182 16.44 2.49 -23.06
C LEU A 182 16.09 2.19 -21.61
N ARG A 183 17.00 1.56 -20.85
CA ARG A 183 16.82 1.34 -19.41
C ARG A 183 16.60 2.66 -18.67
N ASP A 184 17.45 3.64 -18.91
CA ASP A 184 17.41 4.95 -18.24
C ASP A 184 16.14 5.72 -18.61
N PHE A 185 15.69 5.64 -19.86
CA PHE A 185 14.41 6.17 -20.30
C PHE A 185 13.23 5.51 -19.56
N CYS A 186 13.20 4.18 -19.46
CA CYS A 186 12.16 3.45 -18.71
C CYS A 186 12.18 3.82 -17.21
N GLN A 187 13.35 4.04 -16.63
CA GLN A 187 13.49 4.47 -15.24
C GLN A 187 12.94 5.89 -15.04
N GLU A 188 13.22 6.81 -15.97
CA GLU A 188 12.67 8.16 -15.92
C GLU A 188 11.17 8.18 -16.16
N TYR A 189 10.65 7.35 -17.08
CA TYR A 189 9.21 7.14 -17.27
C TYR A 189 8.55 6.67 -15.97
N ALA A 190 9.11 5.69 -15.28
CA ALA A 190 8.57 5.22 -14.01
C ALA A 190 8.56 6.32 -12.94
N ARG A 191 9.52 7.25 -12.98
CA ARG A 191 9.65 8.35 -12.03
C ARG A 191 8.71 9.52 -12.30
N LYS A 192 8.55 9.90 -13.59
CA LYS A 192 7.81 11.09 -14.00
C LYS A 192 6.64 10.81 -14.93
N GLY A 193 6.84 9.97 -15.94
CA GLY A 193 5.88 9.73 -17.00
C GLY A 193 4.53 9.25 -16.49
N ILE A 194 4.53 8.34 -15.51
CA ILE A 194 3.30 7.83 -14.89
C ILE A 194 2.52 8.96 -14.21
N LYS A 195 3.22 9.85 -13.50
CA LYS A 195 2.59 10.99 -12.83
C LYS A 195 1.97 11.99 -13.83
N GLU A 196 2.56 12.09 -15.00
CA GLU A 196 2.13 12.96 -16.10
C GLU A 196 1.07 12.32 -17.00
N GLY A 197 0.74 11.02 -16.77
CA GLY A 197 -0.24 10.28 -17.58
C GLY A 197 0.28 9.90 -18.96
N GLN A 198 1.61 9.77 -19.10
CA GLN A 198 2.21 9.35 -20.37
C GLN A 198 2.00 7.85 -20.60
N ASN A 199 1.84 7.46 -21.86
CA ASN A 199 1.77 6.06 -22.28
C ASN A 199 3.11 5.62 -22.87
N LEU A 200 3.46 4.34 -22.69
CA LEU A 200 4.69 3.75 -23.19
C LEU A 200 4.39 2.45 -23.93
N LEU A 201 4.91 2.34 -25.16
CA LEU A 201 4.82 1.11 -25.95
C LEU A 201 6.22 0.52 -26.16
N LEU A 202 6.45 -0.69 -25.61
CA LEU A 202 7.69 -1.44 -25.80
C LEU A 202 7.51 -2.41 -26.97
N MET A 203 8.24 -2.19 -28.07
CA MET A 203 8.21 -3.01 -29.28
C MET A 203 9.55 -3.70 -29.53
N GLY A 204 9.53 -4.86 -30.16
CA GLY A 204 10.73 -5.60 -30.53
C GLY A 204 10.53 -7.11 -30.50
N ALA A 205 11.53 -7.86 -30.99
CA ALA A 205 11.49 -9.32 -31.02
C ALA A 205 11.42 -9.94 -29.61
N THR A 206 11.04 -11.21 -29.55
CA THR A 206 11.02 -11.98 -28.29
C THR A 206 12.43 -12.08 -27.71
N GLY A 207 12.54 -12.06 -26.38
CA GLY A 207 13.82 -12.18 -25.68
C GLY A 207 14.62 -10.88 -25.52
N LEU A 208 14.15 -9.74 -26.07
CA LEU A 208 14.83 -8.44 -25.96
C LEU A 208 14.57 -7.68 -24.64
N GLY A 209 14.07 -8.34 -23.60
CA GLY A 209 13.95 -7.74 -22.27
C GLY A 209 12.73 -6.84 -22.07
N LYS A 210 11.72 -6.84 -22.97
CA LYS A 210 10.48 -6.05 -22.82
C LYS A 210 9.79 -6.33 -21.48
N THR A 211 9.53 -7.60 -21.17
CA THR A 211 8.93 -8.03 -19.90
C THR A 211 9.79 -7.68 -18.69
N HIS A 212 11.13 -7.71 -18.82
CA HIS A 212 12.02 -7.25 -17.76
C HIS A 212 11.84 -5.75 -17.48
N LEU A 213 11.85 -4.92 -18.53
CA LEU A 213 11.66 -3.47 -18.38
C LEU A 213 10.27 -3.11 -17.87
N SER A 214 9.20 -3.75 -18.39
CA SER A 214 7.84 -3.52 -17.91
C SER A 214 7.68 -3.93 -16.42
N THR A 215 8.27 -5.05 -16.01
CA THR A 215 8.31 -5.47 -14.59
C THR A 215 9.12 -4.48 -13.74
N ALA A 216 10.26 -4.00 -14.23
CA ALA A 216 11.06 -3.00 -13.52
C ALA A 216 10.31 -1.67 -13.33
N ILE A 217 9.56 -1.22 -14.37
CA ILE A 217 8.66 -0.07 -14.29
C ILE A 217 7.58 -0.31 -13.25
N ALA A 218 6.92 -1.48 -13.26
CA ALA A 218 5.91 -1.84 -12.28
C ALA A 218 6.44 -1.74 -10.84
N GLY A 219 7.61 -2.33 -10.58
CA GLY A 219 8.25 -2.30 -9.28
C GLY A 219 8.59 -0.89 -8.80
N ALA A 220 9.12 -0.05 -9.69
CA ALA A 220 9.43 1.34 -9.37
C ALA A 220 8.15 2.16 -9.10
N ALA A 221 7.10 1.95 -9.90
CA ALA A 221 5.80 2.59 -9.72
C ALA A 221 5.15 2.21 -8.37
N MET A 222 5.16 0.92 -8.02
CA MET A 222 4.65 0.45 -6.72
C MET A 222 5.42 1.04 -5.54
N ARG A 223 6.76 1.16 -5.64
CA ARG A 223 7.59 1.83 -4.61
C ARG A 223 7.27 3.33 -4.48
N ALA A 224 6.89 3.96 -5.59
CA ALA A 224 6.42 5.36 -5.61
C ALA A 224 4.95 5.50 -5.18
N GLU A 225 4.34 4.45 -4.66
CA GLU A 225 2.98 4.38 -4.15
C GLU A 225 1.89 4.56 -5.24
N PHE A 226 2.17 4.25 -6.52
CA PHE A 226 1.16 4.16 -7.57
C PHE A 226 0.42 2.82 -7.51
N SER A 227 -0.88 2.83 -7.82
CA SER A 227 -1.63 1.61 -8.07
C SER A 227 -1.22 1.03 -9.42
N VAL A 228 -0.76 -0.22 -9.43
CA VAL A 228 -0.28 -0.89 -10.64
C VAL A 228 -1.06 -2.17 -10.86
N ILE A 229 -1.53 -2.36 -12.08
CA ILE A 229 -2.05 -3.65 -12.57
C ILE A 229 -1.14 -4.11 -13.70
N TYR A 230 -0.66 -5.34 -13.58
CA TYR A 230 0.12 -6.03 -14.59
C TYR A 230 -0.66 -7.26 -15.03
N GLU A 231 -1.01 -7.35 -16.30
CA GLU A 231 -1.79 -8.47 -16.82
C GLU A 231 -1.47 -8.70 -18.30
N SER A 232 -1.58 -9.96 -18.75
CA SER A 232 -1.47 -10.27 -20.16
C SER A 232 -2.72 -9.87 -20.94
N ALA A 233 -2.55 -9.50 -22.22
CA ALA A 233 -3.68 -9.15 -23.06
C ALA A 233 -4.74 -10.27 -23.16
N PRO A 234 -4.37 -11.57 -23.30
CA PRO A 234 -5.35 -12.66 -23.27
C PRO A 234 -6.17 -12.74 -21.98
N ASN A 235 -5.54 -12.54 -20.83
CA ASN A 235 -6.24 -12.58 -19.54
C ASN A 235 -7.19 -11.40 -19.35
N ILE A 236 -6.78 -10.19 -19.75
CA ILE A 236 -7.66 -9.02 -19.76
C ILE A 236 -8.92 -9.31 -20.61
N LEU A 237 -8.72 -9.82 -21.83
CA LEU A 237 -9.83 -10.13 -22.73
C LEU A 237 -10.74 -11.22 -22.16
N ALA A 238 -10.17 -12.25 -21.51
CA ALA A 238 -10.95 -13.27 -20.84
C ALA A 238 -11.80 -12.71 -19.69
N ASP A 239 -11.25 -11.77 -18.90
CA ASP A 239 -11.99 -11.07 -17.83
C ASP A 239 -13.18 -10.28 -18.40
N PHE A 240 -12.98 -9.52 -19.50
CA PHE A 240 -14.05 -8.79 -20.17
C PHE A 240 -15.11 -9.72 -20.79
N GLN A 241 -14.67 -10.81 -21.39
CA GLN A 241 -15.58 -11.82 -21.95
C GLN A 241 -16.42 -12.47 -20.87
N TYR A 242 -15.82 -12.81 -19.74
CA TYR A 242 -16.52 -13.39 -18.60
C TYR A 242 -17.54 -12.40 -18.01
N GLU A 243 -17.18 -11.12 -17.84
CA GLU A 243 -18.10 -10.12 -17.31
C GLU A 243 -19.29 -9.89 -18.24
N GLN A 244 -19.06 -9.90 -19.56
CA GLN A 244 -20.11 -9.66 -20.57
C GLN A 244 -21.03 -10.87 -20.75
N PHE A 245 -20.51 -12.08 -20.77
CA PHE A 245 -21.22 -13.29 -21.16
C PHE A 245 -21.36 -14.34 -20.06
N GLY A 246 -20.59 -14.25 -18.97
CA GLY A 246 -20.45 -15.29 -17.94
C GLY A 246 -21.56 -15.34 -16.89
N ARG A 247 -22.57 -14.48 -16.96
CA ARG A 247 -23.61 -14.30 -15.91
C ARG A 247 -24.53 -15.51 -15.65
N GLY A 248 -24.24 -16.69 -16.21
CA GLY A 248 -25.14 -17.86 -16.10
C GLY A 248 -24.56 -19.15 -15.53
N TYR A 249 -23.27 -19.27 -15.31
CA TYR A 249 -22.69 -20.61 -15.17
C TYR A 249 -21.57 -20.85 -14.15
N SER A 250 -21.36 -20.07 -13.10
CA SER A 250 -20.42 -20.54 -12.06
C SER A 250 -20.52 -19.88 -10.70
N ASP A 251 -20.19 -20.64 -9.65
CA ASP A 251 -19.87 -20.25 -8.26
C ASP A 251 -18.59 -19.39 -8.15
N ARG A 252 -18.09 -18.80 -9.22
CA ARG A 252 -16.90 -17.96 -9.19
C ARG A 252 -17.25 -16.53 -8.78
N THR A 253 -16.43 -15.96 -7.93
CA THR A 253 -16.48 -14.53 -7.57
C THR A 253 -16.56 -13.67 -8.84
N PRO A 254 -17.49 -12.68 -8.92
CA PRO A 254 -17.60 -11.84 -10.10
C PRO A 254 -16.28 -11.17 -10.43
N VAL A 255 -15.77 -11.40 -11.65
CA VAL A 255 -14.59 -10.68 -12.14
C VAL A 255 -15.01 -9.23 -12.41
N ARG A 256 -14.29 -8.28 -11.83
CA ARG A 256 -14.55 -6.85 -12.01
C ARG A 256 -13.48 -6.26 -12.93
N THR A 257 -13.89 -5.86 -14.13
CA THR A 257 -13.00 -5.21 -15.09
C THR A 257 -12.72 -3.74 -14.77
N ASP A 258 -13.51 -3.11 -13.88
CA ASP A 258 -13.30 -1.74 -13.38
C ASP A 258 -11.85 -1.49 -12.93
N LYS A 259 -11.18 -2.51 -12.39
CA LYS A 259 -9.79 -2.44 -11.94
C LYS A 259 -8.85 -1.92 -13.05
N TYR A 260 -9.08 -2.35 -14.31
CA TYR A 260 -8.24 -1.97 -15.45
C TYR A 260 -8.38 -0.50 -15.83
N PHE A 261 -9.56 0.08 -15.59
CA PHE A 261 -9.83 1.49 -15.88
C PHE A 261 -9.30 2.44 -14.78
N GLY A 262 -9.18 1.95 -13.54
CA GLY A 262 -8.92 2.79 -12.38
C GLY A 262 -7.46 2.85 -11.89
N ALA A 263 -6.60 1.92 -12.29
CA ALA A 263 -5.20 1.90 -11.85
C ALA A 263 -4.40 3.08 -12.41
N ASP A 264 -3.44 3.61 -11.63
CA ASP A 264 -2.56 4.69 -12.10
C ASP A 264 -1.69 4.23 -13.27
N LEU A 265 -1.20 2.98 -13.22
CA LEU A 265 -0.47 2.31 -14.28
C LEU A 265 -1.13 0.97 -14.60
N LEU A 266 -1.50 0.76 -15.84
CA LEU A 266 -1.87 -0.55 -16.39
C LEU A 266 -0.75 -1.02 -17.31
N ILE A 267 -0.20 -2.20 -17.06
CA ILE A 267 0.74 -2.85 -17.96
C ILE A 267 0.01 -4.01 -18.63
N ILE A 268 -0.04 -3.96 -19.96
CA ILE A 268 -0.60 -5.00 -20.82
C ILE A 268 0.59 -5.73 -21.44
N ASP A 269 0.88 -6.94 -20.96
CA ASP A 269 1.96 -7.76 -21.53
C ASP A 269 1.43 -8.68 -22.64
N ASP A 270 2.32 -9.11 -23.52
CA ASP A 270 2.03 -10.01 -24.65
C ASP A 270 0.93 -9.50 -25.57
N LEU A 271 0.83 -8.16 -25.77
CA LEU A 271 -0.12 -7.56 -26.70
C LEU A 271 0.20 -8.03 -28.13
N GLY A 272 -0.82 -8.53 -28.84
CA GLY A 272 -0.70 -9.10 -30.19
C GLY A 272 -0.59 -10.63 -30.21
N SER A 273 -0.59 -11.31 -29.04
CA SER A 273 -0.70 -12.76 -28.93
C SER A 273 -2.13 -13.28 -28.99
N GLU A 274 -3.11 -12.39 -28.83
CA GLU A 274 -4.53 -12.67 -28.85
C GLU A 274 -5.08 -12.86 -30.27
N MET A 275 -6.15 -13.65 -30.42
CA MET A 275 -6.89 -13.74 -31.71
C MET A 275 -7.57 -12.40 -32.00
N SER A 276 -7.17 -11.77 -33.09
CA SER A 276 -7.76 -10.50 -33.55
C SER A 276 -9.17 -10.73 -34.06
N ASN A 277 -10.17 -10.21 -33.35
CA ASN A 277 -11.56 -10.16 -33.77
C ASN A 277 -12.20 -8.82 -33.37
N GLN A 278 -13.42 -8.54 -33.76
CA GLN A 278 -14.10 -7.28 -33.45
C GLN A 278 -14.24 -7.04 -31.95
N PHE A 279 -14.45 -8.09 -31.16
CA PHE A 279 -14.56 -7.98 -29.70
C PHE A 279 -13.22 -7.56 -29.08
N THR A 280 -12.13 -8.25 -29.40
CA THR A 280 -10.80 -7.95 -28.86
C THR A 280 -10.35 -6.54 -29.20
N VAL A 281 -10.53 -6.12 -30.46
CA VAL A 281 -10.23 -4.75 -30.90
C VAL A 281 -11.06 -3.72 -30.13
N SER A 282 -12.37 -3.95 -29.97
CA SER A 282 -13.27 -3.02 -29.27
C SER A 282 -12.92 -2.90 -27.81
N VAL A 283 -12.58 -3.99 -27.12
CA VAL A 283 -12.20 -3.98 -25.71
C VAL A 283 -10.90 -3.21 -25.51
N ILE A 284 -9.84 -3.54 -26.26
CA ILE A 284 -8.55 -2.86 -26.16
C ILE A 284 -8.68 -1.37 -26.49
N TYR A 285 -9.39 -1.04 -27.58
CA TYR A 285 -9.64 0.36 -27.96
C TYR A 285 -10.36 1.13 -26.85
N ASN A 286 -11.47 0.60 -26.33
CA ASN A 286 -12.23 1.24 -25.26
C ASN A 286 -11.39 1.43 -23.99
N LEU A 287 -10.62 0.40 -23.61
CA LEU A 287 -9.75 0.43 -22.43
C LEU A 287 -8.68 1.52 -22.56
N LEU A 288 -7.94 1.51 -23.67
CA LEU A 288 -6.86 2.48 -23.91
C LEU A 288 -7.41 3.91 -24.04
N ASN A 289 -8.49 4.10 -24.80
CA ASN A 289 -9.09 5.42 -25.02
C ASN A 289 -9.67 6.01 -23.72
N THR A 290 -10.34 5.19 -22.91
CA THR A 290 -10.88 5.64 -21.63
C THR A 290 -9.76 6.05 -20.68
N ARG A 291 -8.68 5.28 -20.58
CA ARG A 291 -7.53 5.59 -19.73
C ARG A 291 -6.78 6.84 -20.20
N LEU A 292 -6.60 6.97 -21.54
CA LEU A 292 -6.00 8.17 -22.14
C LEU A 292 -6.79 9.44 -21.78
N ASN A 293 -8.12 9.40 -21.95
CA ASN A 293 -9.00 10.51 -21.60
C ASN A 293 -8.98 10.85 -20.10
N GLN A 294 -8.70 9.88 -19.25
CA GLN A 294 -8.55 10.08 -17.81
C GLN A 294 -7.14 10.53 -17.39
N GLY A 295 -6.19 10.62 -18.31
CA GLY A 295 -4.80 10.92 -18.03
C GLY A 295 -4.11 9.84 -17.18
N LEU A 296 -4.46 8.56 -17.39
CA LEU A 296 -3.85 7.41 -16.75
C LEU A 296 -2.85 6.73 -17.69
N SER A 297 -1.76 6.22 -17.12
CA SER A 297 -0.66 5.61 -17.86
C SER A 297 -0.92 4.14 -18.21
N THR A 298 -0.60 3.78 -19.45
CA THR A 298 -0.65 2.40 -19.95
C THR A 298 0.63 2.07 -20.72
#